data_9ca296f6d3d155f271eda39368b63d17
#
_entry.id   9ca296f6d3d155f271eda39368b63d17
#
_cell.length_a   1.000
_cell.length_b   1.000
_cell.length_c   1.000
_cell.angle_alpha   90.00
_cell.angle_beta   90.00
_cell.angle_gamma   90.00
#
_symmetry.space_group_name_H-M   'P 1'
#
loop_
_entity.id
_entity.type
_entity.pdbx_description
1 polymer ?
#
loop_
_entity_poly.entity_id
_entity_poly.type
_entity_poly.pdbx_seq_one_letter_code
_entity_poly.pdbx_strand_id
1 'polypeptide(L)'
;MTLYCFDGMDKSEEVRVFTGSSRAYIDGSDAGITVAQSFKIRWKTEPYSLAYYDNEKWYKALDKAEAYDWKGAIDQWFTLLDTNDLMRRACAEYNIAVACYMLGDYALAQQWLDRSDADNKLPNMSDALRKRIDSRK
;
A
#
# COMPACT_ATOMS: atom_id res chain seq x y z
N MET A 1 -13.93 -5.52 -1.47
CA MET A 1 -13.83 -6.95 -1.74
C MET A 1 -12.66 -7.57 -1.03
N THR A 2 -12.84 -8.73 -0.49
CA THR A 2 -11.82 -9.40 0.30
C THR A 2 -11.50 -10.75 -0.31
N LEU A 3 -10.20 -11.02 -0.47
CA LEU A 3 -9.77 -12.32 -0.98
C LEU A 3 -8.87 -12.97 0.05
N TYR A 4 -8.84 -14.28 0.04
CA TYR A 4 -7.94 -15.01 0.92
C TYR A 4 -6.76 -15.52 0.15
N CYS A 5 -5.60 -15.26 0.66
CA CYS A 5 -4.40 -15.84 0.11
C CYS A 5 -3.98 -16.90 1.09
N PHE A 6 -4.64 -18.01 1.07
CA PHE A 6 -4.50 -18.92 2.14
C PHE A 6 -4.34 -20.31 1.63
N ASP A 7 -3.51 -21.06 2.20
CA ASP A 7 -3.25 -22.40 1.72
C ASP A 7 -4.09 -23.47 2.39
N GLY A 8 -4.92 -23.11 3.28
CA GLY A 8 -5.82 -24.08 3.87
C GLY A 8 -5.30 -24.83 5.06
N MET A 9 -4.09 -24.62 5.42
CA MET A 9 -3.53 -25.43 6.49
C MET A 9 -3.69 -24.83 7.86
N ASP A 10 -3.47 -23.54 7.98
CA ASP A 10 -3.51 -22.93 9.28
C ASP A 10 -4.43 -21.74 9.22
N LYS A 11 -5.62 -21.90 9.74
CA LYS A 11 -6.58 -20.84 9.64
C LYS A 11 -6.26 -19.60 10.41
N SER A 12 -5.48 -19.73 11.44
CA SER A 12 -5.15 -18.56 12.24
C SER A 12 -4.13 -17.70 11.54
N GLU A 13 -3.48 -18.23 10.52
CA GLU A 13 -2.47 -17.48 9.81
C GLU A 13 -2.95 -17.00 8.45
N GLU A 14 -4.24 -16.98 8.27
CA GLU A 14 -4.80 -16.59 7.01
C GLU A 14 -4.50 -15.15 6.66
N VAL A 15 -3.91 -14.89 5.53
CA VAL A 15 -3.69 -13.55 5.02
C VAL A 15 -4.83 -13.22 4.10
N ARG A 16 -5.42 -12.07 4.30
CA ARG A 16 -6.53 -11.60 3.47
C ARG A 16 -6.08 -10.40 2.67
N VAL A 17 -6.70 -10.20 1.54
CA VAL A 17 -6.36 -9.07 0.68
C VAL A 17 -7.58 -8.18 0.55
N PHE A 18 -7.40 -6.91 0.90
CA PHE A 18 -8.43 -5.91 0.72
C PHE A 18 -8.12 -5.15 -0.56
N THR A 19 -9.11 -5.00 -1.41
CA THR A 19 -8.94 -4.27 -2.64
C THR A 19 -9.84 -3.07 -2.61
N GLY A 20 -9.31 -1.93 -2.90
CA GLY A 20 -10.10 -0.72 -2.90
C GLY A 20 -9.61 0.24 -3.95
N SER A 21 -10.15 1.43 -3.96
CA SER A 21 -9.73 2.47 -4.86
C SER A 21 -9.54 3.74 -4.06
N SER A 22 -8.52 4.48 -4.40
CA SER A 22 -8.25 5.72 -3.73
C SER A 22 -7.86 6.76 -4.77
N ARG A 23 -7.90 8.02 -4.38
CA ARG A 23 -7.43 9.05 -5.28
C ARG A 23 -5.95 9.20 -5.12
N ALA A 24 -5.25 9.12 -6.22
CA ALA A 24 -3.83 9.39 -6.22
C ALA A 24 -3.64 10.77 -6.84
N TYR A 25 -2.80 11.55 -6.21
CA TYR A 25 -2.51 12.86 -6.73
C TYR A 25 -1.66 12.70 -7.98
N ILE A 26 -2.13 13.23 -9.06
CA ILE A 26 -1.37 13.17 -10.28
C ILE A 26 -0.71 14.50 -10.41
N ASP A 27 0.56 14.50 -10.35
CA ASP A 27 1.31 15.70 -10.47
C ASP A 27 1.06 16.31 -11.80
N GLY A 28 0.58 17.45 -11.76
CA GLY A 28 0.31 18.05 -13.00
C GLY A 28 1.44 18.92 -13.38
N SER A 29 2.49 18.60 -12.82
CA SER A 29 3.60 19.41 -13.05
C SER A 29 3.75 19.80 -14.43
N ASP A 30 3.39 18.92 -15.12
CA ASP A 30 3.51 19.23 -16.43
C ASP A 30 2.90 20.52 -16.61
N ALA A 31 2.51 20.85 -15.73
CA ALA A 31 1.88 21.83 -15.88
C ALA A 31 2.54 22.89 -16.31
N GLY A 32 3.37 23.01 -16.07
CA GLY A 32 4.05 24.06 -16.48
C GLY A 32 3.10 25.10 -16.77
N ILE A 33 2.33 24.84 -16.45
CA ILE A 33 1.51 25.61 -16.76
C ILE A 33 1.20 26.78 -16.62
N THR A 34 1.01 26.99 -16.65
CA THR A 34 0.78 28.07 -16.81
C THR A 34 -0.24 28.64 -16.38
N VAL A 35 -0.37 28.96 -16.04
CA VAL A 35 -1.26 29.66 -15.62
C VAL A 35 -2.45 29.41 -15.07
N ALA A 36 -2.87 30.24 -14.69
CA ALA A 36 -4.06 30.24 -14.06
C ALA A 36 -4.97 29.19 -14.50
N GLN A 37 -5.35 29.23 -15.61
CA GLN A 37 -6.38 28.35 -15.93
C GLN A 37 -5.93 26.95 -15.97
N SER A 38 -4.72 26.80 -16.07
CA SER A 38 -4.38 25.46 -16.23
C SER A 38 -3.93 24.87 -15.00
N PHE A 39 -3.73 25.61 -14.02
CA PHE A 39 -3.24 24.98 -12.83
C PHE A 39 -4.37 24.26 -12.16
N LYS A 40 -4.34 22.98 -12.22
CA LYS A 40 -5.33 22.18 -11.58
C LYS A 40 -4.68 21.06 -10.91
N ILE A 41 -5.09 20.82 -9.70
CA ILE A 41 -4.67 19.62 -9.02
C ILE A 41 -5.52 18.52 -9.60
N ARG A 42 -4.87 17.56 -10.18
CA ARG A 42 -5.59 16.46 -10.77
C ARG A 42 -5.51 15.26 -9.90
N TRP A 43 -6.63 14.64 -9.71
CA TRP A 43 -6.72 13.42 -8.94
C TRP A 43 -7.21 12.32 -9.84
N LYS A 44 -6.63 11.16 -9.67
CA LYS A 44 -7.03 10.00 -10.43
C LYS A 44 -7.37 8.91 -9.44
N THR A 45 -8.41 8.17 -9.72
CA THR A 45 -8.76 7.04 -8.87
C THR A 45 -7.85 5.89 -9.23
N GLU A 46 -7.19 5.34 -8.24
CA GLU A 46 -6.31 4.19 -8.45
C GLU A 46 -6.73 3.05 -7.55
N PRO A 47 -6.78 1.86 -8.08
CA PRO A 47 -7.06 0.70 -7.24
C PRO A 47 -5.83 0.36 -6.42
N TYR A 48 -6.04 -0.25 -5.29
CA TYR A 48 -4.94 -0.71 -4.46
C TYR A 48 -5.35 -1.98 -3.77
N SER A 49 -4.36 -2.76 -3.35
CA SER A 49 -4.58 -3.98 -2.59
C SER A 49 -3.72 -3.93 -1.35
N LEU A 50 -4.30 -4.32 -0.25
CA LEU A 50 -3.60 -4.35 1.02
C LEU A 50 -3.74 -5.74 1.62
N ALA A 51 -2.70 -6.22 2.27
CA ALA A 51 -2.74 -7.49 2.97
C ALA A 51 -3.08 -7.23 4.43
N TYR A 52 -3.86 -8.11 5.03
CA TYR A 52 -4.19 -7.95 6.43
C TYR A 52 -4.52 -9.30 7.05
N TYR A 53 -4.46 -9.33 8.37
CA TYR A 53 -4.83 -10.52 9.13
C TYR A 53 -6.10 -10.21 9.91
N ASP A 54 -6.79 -11.25 10.33
CA ASP A 54 -8.02 -11.08 11.10
C ASP A 54 -7.64 -10.71 12.51
N ASN A 55 -7.32 -9.45 12.72
CA ASN A 55 -6.79 -8.93 13.96
C ASN A 55 -7.15 -7.46 14.07
N GLU A 56 -7.45 -7.02 15.28
CA GLU A 56 -7.89 -5.66 15.50
C GLU A 56 -6.89 -4.61 15.00
N LYS A 57 -5.61 -4.84 15.24
CA LYS A 57 -4.61 -3.87 14.82
C LYS A 57 -4.54 -3.75 13.30
N TRP A 58 -4.70 -4.87 12.60
CA TRP A 58 -4.72 -4.84 11.16
C TRP A 58 -5.96 -4.14 10.63
N TYR A 59 -7.09 -4.33 11.30
CA TYR A 59 -8.33 -3.65 10.91
C TYR A 59 -8.23 -2.14 11.14
N LYS A 60 -7.58 -1.73 12.21
CA LYS A 60 -7.41 -0.30 12.46
C LYS A 60 -6.64 0.38 11.33
N ALA A 61 -5.59 -0.28 10.85
CA ALA A 61 -4.82 0.26 9.75
C ALA A 61 -5.65 0.33 8.48
N LEU A 62 -6.44 -0.71 8.22
CA LEU A 62 -7.32 -0.71 7.06
C LEU A 62 -8.33 0.41 7.11
N ASP A 63 -8.90 0.64 8.28
CA ASP A 63 -9.89 1.71 8.44
C ASP A 63 -9.29 3.05 8.10
N LYS A 64 -8.05 3.28 8.50
CA LYS A 64 -7.39 4.53 8.18
C LYS A 64 -7.12 4.65 6.70
N ALA A 65 -6.71 3.57 6.06
CA ALA A 65 -6.48 3.58 4.63
C ALA A 65 -7.78 3.84 3.86
N GLU A 66 -8.87 3.25 4.30
CA GLU A 66 -10.15 3.47 3.64
C GLU A 66 -10.61 4.92 3.79
N ALA A 67 -10.21 5.57 4.86
CA ALA A 67 -10.53 6.97 5.07
C ALA A 67 -9.50 7.89 4.40
N TYR A 68 -8.61 7.33 3.62
CA TYR A 68 -7.55 8.05 2.93
C TYR A 68 -6.53 8.67 3.88
N ASP A 69 -6.49 8.20 5.12
CA ASP A 69 -5.51 8.65 6.09
C ASP A 69 -4.29 7.74 5.99
N TRP A 70 -3.55 7.91 4.91
CA TRP A 70 -2.42 7.04 4.64
C TRP A 70 -1.31 7.17 5.68
N LYS A 71 -1.12 8.37 6.22
CA LYS A 71 -0.11 8.56 7.27
C LYS A 71 -0.49 7.84 8.54
N GLY A 72 -1.77 7.92 8.91
CA GLY A 72 -2.23 7.19 10.08
C GLY A 72 -2.14 5.69 9.89
N ALA A 73 -2.42 5.22 8.67
CA ALA A 73 -2.29 3.81 8.36
C ALA A 73 -0.82 3.37 8.49
N ILE A 74 0.11 4.18 8.01
CA ILE A 74 1.52 3.88 8.12
C ILE A 74 1.91 3.74 9.60
N ASP A 75 1.45 4.65 10.44
CA ASP A 75 1.76 4.58 11.86
C ASP A 75 1.29 3.26 12.46
N GLN A 76 0.11 2.79 12.07
CA GLN A 76 -0.39 1.52 12.57
C GLN A 76 0.46 0.36 12.06
N TRP A 77 0.81 0.36 10.79
CA TRP A 77 1.62 -0.72 10.25
C TRP A 77 3.02 -0.74 10.83
N PHE A 78 3.56 0.41 11.20
CA PHE A 78 4.85 0.44 11.88
C PHE A 78 4.82 -0.36 13.16
N THR A 79 3.74 -0.31 13.91
CA THR A 79 3.65 -1.06 15.14
C THR A 79 3.58 -2.57 14.87
N LEU A 80 3.22 -2.94 13.65
CA LEU A 80 3.10 -4.35 13.31
C LEU A 80 4.39 -4.93 12.75
N LEU A 81 5.41 -4.11 12.58
CA LEU A 81 6.70 -4.59 12.10
C LEU A 81 7.47 -5.35 13.16
N ASP A 82 7.12 -5.16 14.41
CA ASP A 82 7.82 -5.81 15.52
C ASP A 82 7.27 -7.21 15.70
N THR A 83 7.69 -8.12 14.84
CA THR A 83 7.23 -9.48 14.87
C THR A 83 8.30 -10.39 14.29
N ASN A 84 8.34 -11.62 14.76
CA ASN A 84 9.27 -12.60 14.23
C ASN A 84 8.69 -13.33 13.02
N ASP A 85 7.42 -13.10 12.72
CA ASP A 85 6.78 -13.75 11.60
C ASP A 85 7.10 -12.94 10.35
N LEU A 86 7.99 -13.47 9.52
CA LEU A 86 8.41 -12.75 8.33
C LEU A 86 7.28 -12.47 7.36
N MET A 87 6.29 -13.34 7.31
CA MET A 87 5.15 -13.10 6.44
C MET A 87 4.34 -11.90 6.92
N ARG A 88 4.11 -11.81 8.23
CA ARG A 88 3.37 -10.66 8.76
C ARG A 88 4.16 -9.38 8.57
N ARG A 89 5.45 -9.44 8.80
CA ARG A 89 6.29 -8.26 8.62
C ARG A 89 6.30 -7.82 7.16
N ALA A 90 6.42 -8.78 6.24
CA ALA A 90 6.40 -8.45 4.82
C ALA A 90 5.08 -7.82 4.41
N CYS A 91 3.97 -8.31 4.96
CA CYS A 91 2.67 -7.73 4.65
C CYS A 91 2.58 -6.29 5.13
N ALA A 92 3.06 -6.01 6.35
CA ALA A 92 3.04 -4.65 6.86
C ALA A 92 3.94 -3.75 6.01
N GLU A 93 5.11 -4.24 5.64
CA GLU A 93 6.03 -3.46 4.81
C GLU A 93 5.44 -3.19 3.43
N TYR A 94 4.79 -4.17 2.86
CA TYR A 94 4.13 -3.99 1.58
C TYR A 94 3.04 -2.92 1.69
N ASN A 95 2.24 -2.98 2.74
CA ASN A 95 1.17 -2.02 2.93
C ASN A 95 1.74 -0.60 3.09
N ILE A 96 2.85 -0.47 3.80
CA ILE A 96 3.51 0.83 3.93
C ILE A 96 3.96 1.32 2.57
N ALA A 97 4.46 0.42 1.72
CA ALA A 97 4.85 0.81 0.38
C ALA A 97 3.66 1.32 -0.42
N VAL A 98 2.50 0.68 -0.29
CA VAL A 98 1.29 1.14 -0.96
C VAL A 98 0.94 2.55 -0.49
N ALA A 99 0.99 2.77 0.82
CA ALA A 99 0.66 4.09 1.36
C ALA A 99 1.63 5.16 0.87
N CYS A 100 2.91 4.84 0.82
CA CYS A 100 3.89 5.78 0.29
C CYS A 100 3.62 6.09 -1.17
N TYR A 101 3.24 5.08 -1.93
CA TYR A 101 2.88 5.29 -3.33
C TYR A 101 1.68 6.23 -3.44
N MET A 102 0.67 6.02 -2.62
CA MET A 102 -0.52 6.87 -2.66
C MET A 102 -0.22 8.30 -2.21
N LEU A 103 0.78 8.46 -1.36
CA LEU A 103 1.21 9.80 -0.93
C LEU A 103 2.14 10.46 -1.93
N GLY A 104 2.54 9.75 -2.97
CA GLY A 104 3.40 10.31 -4.00
C GLY A 104 4.88 10.15 -3.75
N ASP A 105 5.27 9.48 -2.69
CA ASP A 105 6.69 9.28 -2.39
C ASP A 105 7.13 7.95 -2.98
N TYR A 106 7.41 7.97 -4.26
CA TYR A 106 7.70 6.72 -4.99
C TYR A 106 9.03 6.10 -4.61
N ALA A 107 10.00 6.93 -4.28
CA ALA A 107 11.30 6.41 -3.86
C ALA A 107 11.19 5.64 -2.55
N LEU A 108 10.46 6.20 -1.60
CA LEU A 108 10.27 5.53 -0.33
C LEU A 108 9.41 4.28 -0.49
N ALA A 109 8.41 4.36 -1.37
CA ALA A 109 7.58 3.21 -1.66
C ALA A 109 8.43 2.05 -2.17
N GLN A 110 9.38 2.34 -3.04
CA GLN A 110 10.26 1.30 -3.55
C GLN A 110 11.12 0.71 -2.45
N GLN A 111 11.63 1.52 -1.55
CA GLN A 111 12.44 1.02 -0.46
C GLN A 111 11.66 0.07 0.43
N TRP A 112 10.43 0.42 0.77
CA TRP A 112 9.61 -0.46 1.60
C TRP A 112 9.24 -1.74 0.86
N LEU A 113 8.99 -1.63 -0.44
CA LEU A 113 8.69 -2.81 -1.22
C LEU A 113 9.88 -3.76 -1.30
N ASP A 114 11.08 -3.20 -1.39
CA ASP A 114 12.30 -4.02 -1.39
C ASP A 114 12.45 -4.77 -0.08
N ARG A 115 12.12 -4.12 1.03
CA ARG A 115 12.16 -4.79 2.33
C ARG A 115 11.14 -5.91 2.42
N SER A 116 9.94 -5.65 1.91
CA SER A 116 8.90 -6.67 1.91
C SER A 116 9.35 -7.88 1.12
N ASP A 117 9.94 -7.67 -0.05
CA ASP A 117 10.40 -8.77 -0.88
C ASP A 117 11.54 -9.53 -0.19
N ALA A 118 12.38 -8.83 0.55
CA ALA A 118 13.48 -9.48 1.26
C ALA A 118 12.98 -10.36 2.40
N ASP A 119 11.93 -9.93 3.08
CA ASP A 119 11.39 -10.72 4.18
C ASP A 119 10.54 -11.89 3.68
N ASN A 120 9.64 -11.63 2.77
CA ASN A 120 8.82 -12.67 2.19
C ASN A 120 8.07 -12.08 1.00
N LYS A 121 8.51 -12.40 -0.19
CA LYS A 121 7.90 -11.82 -1.37
C LYS A 121 6.44 -12.20 -1.49
N LEU A 122 5.61 -11.21 -1.75
CA LEU A 122 4.18 -11.41 -1.98
C LEU A 122 3.98 -11.44 -3.50
N PRO A 123 3.91 -12.61 -4.11
CA PRO A 123 3.87 -12.70 -5.58
C PRO A 123 2.67 -11.96 -6.12
N ASN A 124 2.75 -11.47 -7.28
CA ASN A 124 1.68 -10.72 -7.93
C ASN A 124 1.46 -9.35 -7.31
N MET A 125 1.21 -9.28 -6.01
CA MET A 125 0.97 -7.98 -5.36
C MET A 125 2.21 -7.11 -5.43
N SER A 126 3.35 -7.68 -5.08
CA SER A 126 4.60 -6.96 -5.09
C SER A 126 4.97 -6.54 -6.51
N ASP A 127 4.83 -7.44 -7.46
CA ASP A 127 5.17 -7.14 -8.83
C ASP A 127 4.27 -6.07 -9.42
N ALA A 128 2.98 -6.11 -9.09
CA ALA A 128 2.03 -5.13 -9.58
C ALA A 128 2.36 -3.74 -9.04
N LEU A 129 2.68 -3.66 -7.77
CA LEU A 129 3.03 -2.37 -7.17
C LEU A 129 4.35 -1.85 -7.75
N ARG A 130 5.31 -2.74 -7.95
CA ARG A 130 6.60 -2.34 -8.50
C ARG A 130 6.42 -1.75 -9.90
N LYS A 131 5.56 -2.36 -10.70
CA LYS A 131 5.28 -1.82 -12.02
C LYS A 131 4.70 -0.42 -11.95
N ARG A 132 3.81 -0.20 -11.01
CA ARG A 132 3.21 1.13 -10.85
C ARG A 132 4.25 2.15 -10.42
N ILE A 133 5.10 1.79 -9.49
CA ILE A 133 6.15 2.68 -9.03
C ILE A 133 7.06 3.04 -10.21
N ASP A 134 7.44 2.05 -11.00
CA ASP A 134 8.32 2.29 -12.12
C ASP A 134 7.67 3.20 -13.17
N SER A 135 6.37 3.09 -13.33
CA SER A 135 5.69 3.92 -14.31
C SER A 135 5.57 5.38 -13.86
N ARG A 136 5.84 5.65 -12.60
CA ARG A 136 5.74 7.01 -12.06
C ARG A 136 7.09 7.70 -11.92
N LYS A 137 8.16 6.99 -12.13
CA LYS A 137 9.49 7.58 -12.00
C LYS A 137 9.87 8.51 -13.13
#